data_af4c63d4d9bc43e1c7bf73d134f2f8b1
#
_entry.id   af4c63d4d9bc43e1c7bf73d134f2f8b1
#
_cell.length_a   1.000
_cell.length_b   1.000
_cell.length_c   1.000
_cell.angle_alpha   90.00
_cell.angle_beta   90.00
_cell.angle_gamma   90.00
#
_symmetry.space_group_name_H-M   'P 1'
#
loop_
_entity.id
_entity.type
_entity.pdbx_description
1 polymer ?
#
loop_
_entity_poly.entity_id
_entity_poly.type
_entity_poly.pdbx_seq_one_letter_code
_entity_poly.pdbx_strand_id
1 'polypeptide(L)'
;MQFYQPKELPKIMVAPNGVRPMKKDHPKVPITIDEIVNTAKLSFEAGAEAIHFHIRDKNSQHILDANDCSEALIKLNKIVPNMHLQVTTEAVGRYSPGEMRKYAYDVKPPGISIAIRELIPSRNPTDEDIKLYKYLSLIHI
;
A
#
# COMPACT_ATOMS: atom_id res chain seq x y z
N MET A 1 -12.17 -2.38 -11.67
CA MET A 1 -12.78 -2.02 -10.36
C MET A 1 -12.53 -0.55 -10.12
N GLN A 2 -13.51 0.16 -9.60
CA GLN A 2 -13.34 1.58 -9.26
C GLN A 2 -13.14 1.69 -7.76
N PHE A 3 -12.03 2.32 -7.35
CA PHE A 3 -11.73 2.63 -5.96
C PHE A 3 -12.18 4.05 -5.62
N TYR A 4 -12.45 4.28 -4.34
CA TYR A 4 -12.75 5.61 -3.83
C TYR A 4 -11.53 6.53 -3.98
N GLN A 5 -11.76 7.69 -4.57
CA GLN A 5 -10.78 8.77 -4.67
C GLN A 5 -11.35 9.99 -3.94
N PRO A 6 -10.76 10.39 -2.83
CA PRO A 6 -11.24 11.54 -2.07
C PRO A 6 -11.02 12.84 -2.86
N LYS A 7 -11.96 13.77 -2.77
CA LYS A 7 -11.82 15.11 -3.37
C LYS A 7 -10.80 15.98 -2.61
N GLU A 8 -10.67 15.72 -1.31
CA GLU A 8 -9.70 16.36 -0.42
C GLU A 8 -8.80 15.29 0.19
N LEU A 9 -7.61 15.68 0.63
CA LEU A 9 -6.71 14.77 1.32
C LEU A 9 -7.38 14.25 2.62
N PRO A 10 -7.29 12.95 2.90
CA PRO A 10 -7.77 12.39 4.15
C PRO A 10 -7.15 13.08 5.36
N LYS A 11 -7.96 13.46 6.34
CA LYS A 11 -7.49 14.08 7.58
C LYS A 11 -6.83 13.06 8.51
N ILE A 12 -7.33 11.83 8.50
CA ILE A 12 -6.84 10.73 9.34
C ILE A 12 -6.55 9.53 8.46
N MET A 13 -5.27 9.15 8.38
CA MET A 13 -4.82 7.90 7.75
C MET A 13 -4.21 7.01 8.82
N VAL A 14 -4.69 5.78 8.93
CA VAL A 14 -4.12 4.78 9.84
C VAL A 14 -3.09 3.92 9.11
N ALA A 15 -2.02 3.54 9.81
CA ALA A 15 -0.96 2.64 9.32
C ALA A 15 -0.77 1.50 10.33
N PRO A 16 -1.62 0.45 10.30
CA PRO A 16 -1.76 -0.47 11.42
C PRO A 16 -0.65 -1.52 11.54
N ASN A 17 0.15 -1.77 10.49
CA ASN A 17 1.15 -2.84 10.54
C ASN A 17 2.58 -2.43 10.15
N GLY A 18 2.82 -1.66 9.08
CA GLY A 18 4.18 -1.38 8.61
C GLY A 18 4.96 -2.65 8.19
N VAL A 19 6.29 -2.57 8.03
CA VAL A 19 7.14 -3.70 7.58
C VAL A 19 7.74 -4.53 8.71
N ARG A 20 7.93 -4.00 9.90
CA ARG A 20 8.69 -4.61 10.99
C ARG A 20 7.85 -5.16 12.13
N PRO A 21 6.80 -4.46 12.61
CA PRO A 21 6.04 -4.91 13.78
C PRO A 21 5.42 -6.29 13.56
N MET A 22 5.47 -7.13 14.58
CA MET A 22 5.01 -8.52 14.59
C MET A 22 4.01 -8.73 15.73
N LYS A 23 3.31 -9.88 15.74
CA LYS A 23 2.39 -10.25 16.84
C LYS A 23 3.06 -10.26 18.21
N LYS A 24 4.37 -10.57 18.28
CA LYS A 24 5.15 -10.54 19.53
C LYS A 24 5.35 -9.11 20.07
N ASP A 25 5.36 -8.10 19.17
CA ASP A 25 5.54 -6.71 19.57
C ASP A 25 4.20 -6.12 20.05
N HIS A 26 3.11 -6.49 19.37
CA HIS A 26 1.75 -6.17 19.81
C HIS A 26 0.75 -7.16 19.19
N PRO A 27 -0.13 -7.81 20.00
CA PRO A 27 -1.01 -8.88 19.50
C PRO A 27 -2.04 -8.43 18.48
N LYS A 28 -2.35 -7.13 18.41
CA LYS A 28 -3.31 -6.55 17.46
C LYS A 28 -2.69 -6.12 16.12
N VAL A 29 -1.36 -6.25 15.92
CA VAL A 29 -0.75 -5.98 14.60
C VAL A 29 -1.37 -6.88 13.54
N PRO A 30 -2.04 -6.33 12.51
CA PRO A 30 -2.66 -7.15 11.47
C PRO A 30 -1.60 -7.70 10.51
N ILE A 31 -1.55 -9.01 10.36
CA ILE A 31 -0.59 -9.73 9.51
C ILE A 31 -1.29 -10.29 8.27
N THR A 32 -2.41 -11.00 8.47
CA THR A 32 -3.17 -11.58 7.37
C THR A 32 -4.05 -10.55 6.66
N ILE A 33 -4.44 -10.84 5.43
CA ILE A 33 -5.36 -9.97 4.66
C ILE A 33 -6.67 -9.76 5.43
N ASP A 34 -7.21 -10.81 6.04
CA ASP A 34 -8.46 -10.72 6.79
C ASP A 34 -8.31 -9.87 8.06
N GLU A 35 -7.17 -9.93 8.74
CA GLU A 35 -6.87 -9.03 9.87
C GLU A 35 -6.72 -7.57 9.42
N ILE A 36 -6.10 -7.32 8.24
CA ILE A 36 -6.00 -5.98 7.64
C ILE A 36 -7.40 -5.44 7.34
N VAL A 37 -8.25 -6.25 6.71
CA VAL A 37 -9.64 -5.87 6.36
C VAL A 37 -10.46 -5.56 7.62
N ASN A 38 -10.37 -6.40 8.65
CA ASN A 38 -11.07 -6.16 9.91
C ASN A 38 -10.57 -4.88 10.61
N THR A 39 -9.26 -4.66 10.61
CA THR A 39 -8.66 -3.45 11.18
C THR A 39 -9.10 -2.19 10.42
N ALA A 40 -9.12 -2.26 9.09
CA ALA A 40 -9.62 -1.16 8.26
C ALA A 40 -11.07 -0.82 8.58
N LYS A 41 -11.95 -1.84 8.69
CA LYS A 41 -13.35 -1.66 9.08
C LYS A 41 -13.50 -0.93 10.41
N LEU A 42 -12.84 -1.43 11.45
CA LEU A 42 -12.90 -0.83 12.79
C LEU A 42 -12.35 0.60 12.80
N SER A 43 -11.26 0.85 12.05
CA SER A 43 -10.67 2.19 11.94
C SER A 43 -11.60 3.15 11.20
N PHE A 44 -12.25 2.70 10.13
CA PHE A 44 -13.23 3.49 9.38
C PHE A 44 -14.44 3.83 10.23
N GLU A 45 -14.98 2.88 10.99
CA GLU A 45 -16.08 3.09 11.94
C GLU A 45 -15.70 4.09 13.06
N ALA A 46 -14.41 4.16 13.41
CA ALA A 46 -13.86 5.12 14.37
C ALA A 46 -13.52 6.49 13.77
N GLY A 47 -13.74 6.69 12.44
CA GLY A 47 -13.56 7.97 11.77
C GLY A 47 -12.26 8.12 10.96
N ALA A 48 -11.48 7.05 10.76
CA ALA A 48 -10.37 7.10 9.82
C ALA A 48 -10.90 7.16 8.38
N GLU A 49 -10.28 8.02 7.57
CA GLU A 49 -10.67 8.25 6.17
C GLU A 49 -9.79 7.49 5.17
N ALA A 50 -8.62 7.04 5.63
CA ALA A 50 -7.65 6.31 4.82
C ALA A 50 -6.90 5.24 5.62
N ILE A 51 -6.39 4.25 4.90
CA ILE A 51 -5.49 3.23 5.45
C ILE A 51 -4.26 3.06 4.56
N HIS A 52 -3.08 3.03 5.19
CA HIS A 52 -1.82 2.61 4.60
C HIS A 52 -1.46 1.23 5.15
N PHE A 53 -1.28 0.24 4.28
CA PHE A 53 -1.05 -1.13 4.73
C PHE A 53 0.05 -1.85 3.94
N HIS A 54 0.62 -2.87 4.58
CA HIS A 54 1.67 -3.73 4.04
C HIS A 54 1.19 -5.17 3.96
N ILE A 55 1.46 -5.84 2.84
CA ILE A 55 1.20 -7.27 2.68
C ILE A 55 2.32 -8.06 3.33
N ARG A 56 1.97 -9.17 3.96
CA ARG A 56 2.88 -10.09 4.65
C ARG A 56 2.70 -11.51 4.11
N ASP A 57 3.79 -12.23 4.00
CA ASP A 57 3.79 -13.66 3.65
C ASP A 57 3.40 -14.55 4.86
N LYS A 58 3.37 -15.86 4.65
CA LYS A 58 3.09 -16.88 5.67
C LYS A 58 4.05 -16.84 6.87
N ASN A 59 5.24 -16.26 6.70
CA ASN A 59 6.24 -16.07 7.75
C ASN A 59 6.14 -14.67 8.39
N SER A 60 5.05 -13.95 8.10
CA SER A 60 4.82 -12.57 8.55
C SER A 60 5.84 -11.56 8.03
N GLN A 61 6.59 -11.89 6.98
CA GLN A 61 7.55 -10.98 6.36
C GLN A 61 6.85 -10.08 5.34
N HIS A 62 7.25 -8.81 5.29
CA HIS A 62 6.76 -7.89 4.27
C HIS A 62 7.12 -8.36 2.86
N ILE A 63 6.15 -8.34 1.95
CA ILE A 63 6.33 -8.72 0.55
C ILE A 63 5.68 -7.71 -0.40
N LEU A 64 6.25 -7.60 -1.60
CA LEU A 64 5.66 -6.92 -2.74
C LEU A 64 5.09 -7.99 -3.69
N ASP A 65 3.96 -8.60 -3.31
CA ASP A 65 3.22 -9.54 -4.15
C ASP A 65 1.97 -8.86 -4.72
N ALA A 66 1.88 -8.82 -6.06
CA ALA A 66 0.80 -8.12 -6.73
C ALA A 66 -0.56 -8.85 -6.61
N ASN A 67 -0.55 -10.18 -6.51
CA ASN A 67 -1.79 -10.96 -6.38
C ASN A 67 -2.37 -10.78 -4.98
N ASP A 68 -1.56 -10.98 -3.95
CA ASP A 68 -1.97 -10.81 -2.55
C ASP A 68 -2.42 -9.37 -2.28
N CYS A 69 -1.70 -8.39 -2.85
CA CYS A 69 -2.09 -6.99 -2.74
C CYS A 69 -3.43 -6.70 -3.43
N SER A 70 -3.64 -7.24 -4.63
CA SER A 70 -4.90 -7.09 -5.36
C SER A 70 -6.05 -7.75 -4.62
N GLU A 71 -5.85 -8.93 -4.02
CA GLU A 71 -6.85 -9.59 -3.18
C GLU A 71 -7.23 -8.71 -1.99
N ALA A 72 -6.24 -8.15 -1.29
CA ALA A 72 -6.48 -7.25 -0.16
C ALA A 72 -7.27 -6.01 -0.58
N LEU A 73 -6.88 -5.37 -1.69
CA LEU A 73 -7.58 -4.20 -2.24
C LEU A 73 -9.03 -4.51 -2.60
N ILE A 74 -9.30 -5.67 -3.21
CA ILE A 74 -10.67 -6.12 -3.56
C ILE A 74 -11.51 -6.29 -2.30
N LYS A 75 -10.98 -7.00 -1.29
CA LYS A 75 -11.68 -7.21 -0.02
C LYS A 75 -11.94 -5.90 0.72
N LEU A 76 -10.92 -5.03 0.80
CA LEU A 76 -11.05 -3.71 1.42
C LEU A 76 -12.09 -2.84 0.73
N ASN A 77 -12.06 -2.75 -0.61
CA ASN A 77 -13.04 -1.97 -1.37
C ASN A 77 -14.48 -2.45 -1.17
N LYS A 78 -14.67 -3.75 -0.93
CA LYS A 78 -15.99 -4.33 -0.62
C LYS A 78 -16.49 -3.93 0.78
N ILE A 79 -15.60 -3.90 1.77
CA ILE A 79 -15.96 -3.71 3.19
C ILE A 79 -15.97 -2.22 3.57
N VAL A 80 -15.03 -1.44 3.05
CA VAL A 80 -14.88 0.00 3.33
C VAL A 80 -14.82 0.80 2.01
N PRO A 81 -15.90 0.80 1.22
CA PRO A 81 -15.91 1.36 -0.16
C PRO A 81 -15.61 2.85 -0.23
N ASN A 82 -15.73 3.57 0.88
CA ASN A 82 -15.48 5.01 0.98
C ASN A 82 -14.18 5.36 1.71
N MET A 83 -13.34 4.36 2.00
CA MET A 83 -12.02 4.56 2.60
C MET A 83 -10.95 4.67 1.52
N HIS A 84 -10.07 5.66 1.59
CA HIS A 84 -8.93 5.74 0.68
C HIS A 84 -7.89 4.67 1.04
N LEU A 85 -7.51 3.86 0.05
CA LEU A 85 -6.60 2.74 0.23
C LEU A 85 -5.22 3.10 -0.32
N GLN A 86 -4.19 3.01 0.50
CA GLN A 86 -2.81 3.26 0.10
C GLN A 86 -1.93 2.05 0.40
N VAL A 87 -1.23 1.55 -0.62
CA VAL A 87 -0.21 0.52 -0.50
C VAL A 87 1.20 1.13 -0.53
N THR A 88 2.24 0.31 -0.50
CA THR A 88 3.63 0.76 -0.50
C THR A 88 4.48 0.01 -1.51
N THR A 89 5.55 0.65 -1.98
CA THR A 89 6.66 -0.01 -2.69
C THR A 89 7.87 -0.21 -1.78
N GLU A 90 7.75 -0.06 -0.46
CA GLU A 90 8.90 -0.14 0.45
C GLU A 90 9.70 -1.42 0.23
N ALA A 91 10.98 -1.26 -0.17
CA ALA A 91 11.81 -2.38 -0.62
C ALA A 91 12.45 -3.16 0.53
N VAL A 92 12.65 -2.54 1.68
CA VAL A 92 13.37 -3.09 2.87
C VAL A 92 14.70 -3.75 2.53
N GLY A 93 15.38 -3.26 1.48
CA GLY A 93 16.64 -3.83 0.99
C GLY A 93 16.49 -5.18 0.26
N ARG A 94 15.27 -5.62 -0.08
CA ARG A 94 14.99 -6.92 -0.71
C ARG A 94 14.57 -6.83 -2.16
N TYR A 95 14.04 -5.68 -2.58
CA TYR A 95 13.49 -5.48 -3.92
C TYR A 95 14.30 -4.43 -4.68
N SER A 96 14.57 -4.71 -5.94
CA SER A 96 15.21 -3.78 -6.86
C SER A 96 14.22 -2.69 -7.33
N PRO A 97 14.72 -1.56 -7.84
CA PRO A 97 13.89 -0.54 -8.46
C PRO A 97 12.97 -1.08 -9.56
N GLY A 98 13.46 -2.05 -10.36
CA GLY A 98 12.67 -2.70 -11.40
C GLY A 98 11.48 -3.50 -10.87
N GLU A 99 11.68 -4.26 -9.79
CA GLU A 99 10.62 -5.03 -9.13
C GLU A 99 9.58 -4.10 -8.50
N MET A 100 10.00 -3.02 -7.85
CA MET A 100 9.09 -2.02 -7.29
C MET A 100 8.25 -1.34 -8.37
N ARG A 101 8.85 -0.97 -9.51
CA ARG A 101 8.13 -0.41 -10.66
C ARG A 101 7.12 -1.41 -11.22
N LYS A 102 7.55 -2.66 -11.43
CA LYS A 102 6.68 -3.73 -11.91
C LYS A 102 5.49 -3.93 -10.99
N TYR A 103 5.72 -4.02 -9.68
CA TYR A 103 4.66 -4.14 -8.69
C TYR A 103 3.63 -2.99 -8.79
N ALA A 104 4.09 -1.74 -8.88
CA ALA A 104 3.20 -0.59 -8.99
C ALA A 104 2.31 -0.65 -10.27
N TYR A 105 2.88 -1.10 -11.40
CA TYR A 105 2.11 -1.26 -12.64
C TYR A 105 1.17 -2.46 -12.62
N ASP A 106 1.55 -3.56 -11.97
CA ASP A 106 0.72 -4.77 -11.89
C ASP A 106 -0.48 -4.55 -10.97
N VAL A 107 -0.28 -3.94 -9.81
CA VAL A 107 -1.34 -3.70 -8.80
C VAL A 107 -2.29 -2.59 -9.22
N LYS A 108 -1.79 -1.51 -9.81
CA LYS A 108 -2.58 -0.30 -10.14
C LYS A 108 -3.42 0.20 -8.96
N PRO A 109 -2.80 0.44 -7.81
CA PRO A 109 -3.53 0.77 -6.59
C PRO A 109 -4.16 2.17 -6.66
N PRO A 110 -5.21 2.45 -5.87
CA PRO A 110 -5.80 3.78 -5.77
C PRO A 110 -4.89 4.80 -5.10
N GLY A 111 -3.98 4.34 -4.24
CA GLY A 111 -2.95 5.12 -3.58
C GLY A 111 -1.70 4.29 -3.35
N ILE A 112 -0.52 4.90 -3.50
CA ILE A 112 0.76 4.23 -3.27
C ILE A 112 1.78 5.18 -2.65
N SER A 113 2.48 4.73 -1.61
CA SER A 113 3.66 5.44 -1.10
C SER A 113 4.92 4.92 -1.78
N ILE A 114 5.81 5.84 -2.13
CA ILE A 114 7.08 5.55 -2.78
C ILE A 114 8.23 6.26 -2.07
N ALA A 115 9.35 5.56 -1.92
CA ALA A 115 10.60 6.15 -1.45
C ALA A 115 11.50 6.44 -2.66
N ILE A 116 11.68 7.72 -2.99
CA ILE A 116 12.47 8.14 -4.18
C ILE A 116 13.87 7.54 -4.15
N ARG A 117 14.51 7.46 -2.98
CA ARG A 117 15.88 6.91 -2.84
C ARG A 117 15.96 5.42 -3.13
N GLU A 118 14.88 4.67 -2.90
CA GLU A 118 14.82 3.24 -3.21
C GLU A 118 14.58 3.02 -4.70
N LEU A 119 13.73 3.85 -5.31
CA LEU A 119 13.43 3.76 -6.74
C LEU A 119 14.53 4.31 -7.63
N ILE A 120 15.25 5.36 -7.19
CA ILE A 120 16.32 6.03 -7.96
C ILE A 120 17.59 6.12 -7.08
N PRO A 121 18.24 5.00 -6.77
CA PRO A 121 19.41 4.99 -5.87
C PRO A 121 20.61 5.76 -6.46
N SER A 122 20.73 5.83 -7.78
CA SER A 122 21.76 6.60 -8.48
C SER A 122 21.59 8.12 -8.40
N ARG A 123 20.43 8.61 -7.96
CA ARG A 123 19.99 10.02 -8.02
C ARG A 123 19.84 10.58 -9.43
N ASN A 124 20.07 9.78 -10.46
CA ASN A 124 19.85 10.13 -11.86
C ASN A 124 18.65 9.32 -12.38
N PRO A 125 17.49 9.96 -12.58
CA PRO A 125 16.30 9.26 -13.06
C PRO A 125 16.49 8.77 -14.48
N THR A 126 16.03 7.57 -14.76
CA THR A 126 15.91 7.00 -16.10
C THR A 126 14.58 7.41 -16.74
N ASP A 127 14.44 7.19 -18.04
CA ASP A 127 13.16 7.40 -18.72
C ASP A 127 12.03 6.52 -18.13
N GLU A 128 12.35 5.34 -17.64
CA GLU A 128 11.39 4.46 -16.96
C GLU A 128 10.95 5.03 -15.62
N ASP A 129 11.85 5.64 -14.86
CA ASP A 129 11.50 6.33 -13.61
C ASP A 129 10.56 7.51 -13.91
N ILE A 130 10.87 8.31 -14.93
CA ILE A 130 10.04 9.43 -15.36
C ILE A 130 8.65 8.94 -15.82
N LYS A 131 8.58 7.84 -16.57
CA LYS A 131 7.30 7.23 -16.97
C LYS A 131 6.48 6.77 -15.76
N LEU A 132 7.11 6.12 -14.78
CA LEU A 132 6.42 5.72 -13.54
C LEU A 132 5.84 6.93 -12.80
N TYR A 133 6.62 7.98 -12.59
CA TYR A 133 6.15 9.18 -11.89
C TYR A 133 4.99 9.86 -12.63
N LYS A 134 5.05 9.96 -13.95
CA LYS A 134 3.94 10.45 -14.77
C LYS A 134 2.69 9.59 -14.61
N TYR A 135 2.84 8.27 -14.64
CA TYR A 135 1.74 7.34 -14.43
C TYR A 135 1.12 7.51 -13.04
N LEU A 136 1.94 7.54 -11.98
CA LEU A 136 1.46 7.73 -10.62
C LEU A 136 0.77 9.08 -10.43
N SER A 137 1.28 10.16 -11.03
CA SER A 137 0.66 11.48 -10.95
C SER A 137 -0.74 11.53 -11.59
N LEU A 138 -1.00 10.73 -12.61
CA LEU A 138 -2.32 10.65 -13.26
C LEU A 138 -3.36 9.89 -12.45
N ILE A 139 -2.95 8.97 -11.58
CA ILE A 139 -3.86 8.18 -10.75
C ILE A 139 -4.08 8.79 -9.35
N HIS A 140 -3.29 9.81 -8.99
CA HIS A 140 -3.30 10.43 -7.67
C HIS A 140 -3.65 11.93 -7.67
N ILE A 141 -4.02 12.46 -8.82
CA ILE A 141 -4.50 13.84 -8.93
C ILE A 141 -5.99 13.94 -8.62
#